data_61ca03d2d90e340f94de2e26c3f357f3
#
_entry.id   61ca03d2d90e340f94de2e26c3f357f3
#
_cell.length_a   1.000
_cell.length_b   1.000
_cell.length_c   1.000
_cell.angle_alpha   90.00
_cell.angle_beta   90.00
_cell.angle_gamma   90.00
#
_symmetry.space_group_name_H-M   'P 1'
#
loop_
_entity.id
_entity.type
_entity.pdbx_description
1 polymer ?
#
loop_
_entity_poly.entity_id
_entity_poly.type
_entity_poly.pdbx_seq_one_letter_code
_entity_poly.pdbx_strand_id
1 'polypeptide(L)'
;MNLKKIICWPPLLAGIGAGITIAILGYITYESFLSSTDYGLWLIASFGSTVVVVFGYPSNEFAQPKNVFFGHLLTTLVGIIFVTFFEISFISIGLAVGIATMLMIAFKVTHPPAGGNPIAVMIGGVSFPFLVFPIMAGAITIIIGGIIY
;
A
#
# COMPACT_ATOMS: atom_id res chain seq x y z
N MET A 1 -17.64 -7.89 27.58
CA MET A 1 -16.39 -7.36 26.97
C MET A 1 -15.98 -6.14 27.76
N ASN A 2 -14.83 -6.14 28.40
CA ASN A 2 -14.40 -5.07 29.32
C ASN A 2 -13.71 -3.97 28.50
N LEU A 3 -14.39 -2.83 28.29
CA LEU A 3 -13.87 -1.69 27.50
C LEU A 3 -12.51 -1.17 27.99
N LYS A 4 -12.19 -1.32 29.28
CA LYS A 4 -10.87 -0.97 29.85
C LYS A 4 -9.72 -1.84 29.31
N LYS A 5 -10.02 -3.04 28.77
CA LYS A 5 -9.02 -3.91 28.09
C LYS A 5 -8.83 -3.57 26.62
N ILE A 6 -9.74 -2.79 26.03
CA ILE A 6 -9.69 -2.42 24.60
C ILE A 6 -8.84 -1.16 24.43
N ILE A 7 -8.84 -0.26 25.43
CA ILE A 7 -8.01 0.96 25.44
C ILE A 7 -6.73 0.64 26.22
N CYS A 8 -5.98 -0.37 25.75
CA CYS A 8 -4.63 -0.59 26.21
C CYS A 8 -3.69 0.36 25.47
N TRP A 9 -2.61 0.74 26.12
CA TRP A 9 -1.54 1.59 25.57
C TRP A 9 -1.07 1.17 24.17
N PRO A 10 -0.85 -0.15 23.85
CA PRO A 10 -0.41 -0.57 22.52
C PRO A 10 -1.38 -0.21 21.36
N PRO A 11 -2.70 -0.47 21.43
CA PRO A 11 -3.63 -0.04 20.36
C PRO A 11 -3.69 1.49 20.18
N LEU A 12 -3.58 2.26 21.26
CA LEU A 12 -3.58 3.72 21.18
C LEU A 12 -2.31 4.22 20.45
N LEU A 13 -1.15 3.70 20.82
CA LEU A 13 0.11 4.05 20.16
C LEU A 13 0.12 3.64 18.69
N ALA A 14 -0.36 2.44 18.37
CA ALA A 14 -0.49 1.97 16.97
C ALA A 14 -1.38 2.91 16.17
N GLY A 15 -2.51 3.34 16.73
CA GLY A 15 -3.41 4.28 16.08
C GLY A 15 -2.77 5.66 15.86
N ILE A 16 -2.05 6.19 16.86
CA ILE A 16 -1.33 7.47 16.75
C ILE A 16 -0.21 7.35 15.69
N GLY A 17 0.63 6.31 15.75
CA GLY A 17 1.72 6.09 14.81
C GLY A 17 1.23 5.95 13.37
N ALA A 18 0.18 5.15 13.16
CA ALA A 18 -0.47 4.99 11.87
C ALA A 18 -1.04 6.32 11.35
N GLY A 19 -1.76 7.06 12.21
CA GLY A 19 -2.38 8.34 11.86
C GLY A 19 -1.35 9.40 11.46
N ILE A 20 -0.28 9.55 12.24
CA ILE A 20 0.82 10.49 11.94
C ILE A 20 1.49 10.10 10.61
N THR A 21 1.78 8.82 10.40
CA THR A 21 2.45 8.35 9.18
C THR A 21 1.60 8.62 7.94
N ILE A 22 0.30 8.35 8.01
CA ILE A 22 -0.61 8.66 6.90
C ILE A 22 -0.78 10.16 6.69
N ALA A 23 -0.79 10.97 7.76
CA ALA A 23 -0.84 12.43 7.63
C ALA A 23 0.42 12.99 6.94
N ILE A 24 1.60 12.49 7.30
CA ILE A 24 2.85 12.85 6.62
C ILE A 24 2.81 12.44 5.15
N LEU A 25 2.37 11.20 4.86
CA LEU A 25 2.23 10.72 3.50
C LEU A 25 1.25 11.59 2.70
N GLY A 26 0.09 11.90 3.28
CA GLY A 26 -0.90 12.79 2.68
C GLY A 26 -0.33 14.18 2.40
N TYR A 27 0.46 14.74 3.31
CA TYR A 27 1.12 16.03 3.11
C TYR A 27 2.16 16.00 1.98
N ILE A 28 3.01 14.98 1.94
CA ILE A 28 4.02 14.81 0.88
C ILE A 28 3.36 14.63 -0.50
N THR A 29 2.22 13.94 -0.54
CA THR A 29 1.50 13.69 -1.79
C THR A 29 0.51 14.79 -2.14
N TYR A 30 0.22 15.71 -1.23
CA TYR A 30 -0.81 16.75 -1.39
C TYR A 30 -0.55 17.67 -2.59
N GLU A 31 0.67 18.13 -2.76
CA GLU A 31 1.06 18.97 -3.90
C GLU A 31 0.94 18.23 -5.23
N SER A 32 1.31 16.94 -5.24
CA SER A 32 1.11 16.07 -6.40
C SER A 32 -0.37 15.73 -6.62
N PHE A 33 -1.16 15.77 -5.56
CA PHE A 33 -2.57 15.46 -5.52
C PHE A 33 -3.44 16.62 -6.06
N LEU A 34 -3.11 17.87 -5.73
CA LEU A 34 -3.81 19.04 -6.24
C LEU A 34 -3.55 19.30 -7.72
N SER A 35 -2.44 18.83 -8.25
CA SER A 35 -2.01 19.10 -9.62
C SER A 35 -2.57 18.09 -10.65
N SER A 36 -3.06 16.94 -10.26
CA SER A 36 -3.52 15.92 -11.20
C SER A 36 -4.41 14.86 -10.56
N THR A 37 -5.68 14.90 -10.92
CA THR A 37 -6.62 13.76 -10.94
C THR A 37 -6.66 12.78 -9.77
N ASP A 38 -7.81 12.19 -9.51
CA ASP A 38 -8.26 11.27 -8.45
C ASP A 38 -7.35 10.07 -8.07
N TYR A 39 -6.20 9.88 -8.70
CA TYR A 39 -5.34 8.70 -8.55
C TYR A 39 -4.67 8.57 -7.18
N GLY A 40 -4.42 9.67 -6.50
CA GLY A 40 -3.82 9.67 -5.17
C GLY A 40 -4.72 9.02 -4.11
N LEU A 41 -6.03 9.16 -4.22
CA LEU A 41 -7.00 8.63 -3.26
C LEU A 41 -7.00 7.10 -3.20
N TRP A 42 -6.91 6.42 -4.33
CA TRP A 42 -6.93 4.97 -4.40
C TRP A 42 -5.71 4.34 -3.76
N LEU A 43 -4.57 5.00 -3.86
CA LEU A 43 -3.34 4.55 -3.25
C LEU A 43 -3.37 4.70 -1.72
N ILE A 44 -3.99 5.77 -1.23
CA ILE A 44 -4.16 5.99 0.22
C ILE A 44 -4.91 4.81 0.87
N ALA A 45 -5.88 4.19 0.18
CA ALA A 45 -6.59 3.02 0.69
C ALA A 45 -5.67 1.82 0.93
N SER A 46 -4.76 1.52 -0.01
CA SER A 46 -3.77 0.45 0.14
C SER A 46 -2.77 0.76 1.27
N PHE A 47 -2.28 1.99 1.36
CA PHE A 47 -1.41 2.42 2.44
C PHE A 47 -2.13 2.50 3.79
N GLY A 48 -3.41 2.86 3.81
CA GLY A 48 -4.26 2.75 5.00
C GLY A 48 -4.30 1.33 5.55
N SER A 49 -4.45 0.32 4.70
CA SER A 49 -4.37 -1.09 5.10
C SER A 49 -2.95 -1.48 5.54
N THR A 50 -1.92 -0.94 4.89
CA THR A 50 -0.51 -1.20 5.24
C THR A 50 -0.16 -0.72 6.64
N VAL A 51 -0.58 0.48 7.05
CA VAL A 51 -0.30 0.98 8.40
C VAL A 51 -0.99 0.16 9.47
N VAL A 52 -2.17 -0.41 9.19
CA VAL A 52 -2.83 -1.35 10.14
C VAL A 52 -1.94 -2.57 10.40
N VAL A 53 -1.33 -3.13 9.35
CA VAL A 53 -0.44 -4.30 9.48
C VAL A 53 0.87 -3.90 10.16
N VAL A 54 1.50 -2.81 9.75
CA VAL A 54 2.83 -2.38 10.25
C VAL A 54 2.76 -1.95 11.71
N PHE A 55 1.79 -1.14 12.10
CA PHE A 55 1.67 -0.62 13.48
C PHE A 55 0.87 -1.53 14.40
N GLY A 56 -0.12 -2.27 13.86
CA GLY A 56 -0.95 -3.17 14.65
C GLY A 56 -0.33 -4.54 14.90
N TYR A 57 0.48 -5.01 13.98
CA TYR A 57 1.06 -6.37 14.00
C TYR A 57 2.53 -6.38 13.55
N PRO A 58 3.42 -5.60 14.20
CA PRO A 58 4.80 -5.40 13.73
C PRO A 58 5.64 -6.68 13.66
N SER A 59 5.33 -7.69 14.49
CA SER A 59 6.01 -8.98 14.47
C SER A 59 5.55 -9.92 13.36
N ASN A 60 4.49 -9.55 12.60
CA ASN A 60 4.00 -10.37 11.51
C ASN A 60 4.96 -10.30 10.32
N GLU A 61 5.18 -11.44 9.63
CA GLU A 61 6.02 -11.46 8.44
C GLU A 61 5.55 -10.48 7.35
N PHE A 62 4.24 -10.28 7.21
CA PHE A 62 3.66 -9.37 6.23
C PHE A 62 3.90 -7.88 6.55
N ALA A 63 4.28 -7.56 7.79
CA ALA A 63 4.65 -6.22 8.24
C ALA A 63 6.12 -5.87 7.99
N GLN A 64 6.95 -6.86 7.62
CA GLN A 64 8.38 -6.65 7.48
C GLN A 64 8.72 -5.68 6.33
N PRO A 65 9.73 -4.80 6.48
CA PRO A 65 10.11 -3.80 5.49
C PRO A 65 10.28 -4.35 4.07
N LYS A 66 10.89 -5.53 3.96
CA LYS A 66 11.06 -6.24 2.69
C LYS A 66 9.72 -6.52 2.01
N ASN A 67 8.75 -7.03 2.77
CA ASN A 67 7.44 -7.42 2.24
C ASN A 67 6.61 -6.20 1.89
N VAL A 68 6.63 -5.17 2.73
CA VAL A 68 5.96 -3.90 2.46
C VAL A 68 6.49 -3.27 1.17
N PHE A 69 7.82 -3.07 1.08
CA PHE A 69 8.43 -2.39 -0.06
C PHE A 69 8.23 -3.16 -1.37
N PHE A 70 8.70 -4.41 -1.41
CA PHE A 70 8.65 -5.20 -2.63
C PHE A 70 7.24 -5.69 -2.97
N GLY A 71 6.37 -5.89 -1.98
CA GLY A 71 4.96 -6.19 -2.23
C GLY A 71 4.27 -5.07 -3.00
N HIS A 72 4.39 -3.81 -2.54
CA HIS A 72 3.84 -2.65 -3.24
C HIS A 72 4.48 -2.44 -4.61
N LEU A 73 5.80 -2.54 -4.71
CA LEU A 73 6.54 -2.37 -5.95
C LEU A 73 6.06 -3.37 -7.01
N LEU A 74 6.05 -4.65 -6.66
CA LEU A 74 5.73 -5.76 -7.57
C LEU A 74 4.28 -5.70 -8.06
N THR A 75 3.33 -5.50 -7.15
CA THR A 75 1.92 -5.49 -7.49
C THR A 75 1.54 -4.27 -8.34
N THR A 76 2.14 -3.12 -8.05
CA THR A 76 1.99 -1.91 -8.86
C THR A 76 2.57 -2.10 -10.26
N LEU A 77 3.77 -2.70 -10.37
CA LEU A 77 4.39 -2.99 -11.66
C LEU A 77 3.50 -3.89 -12.52
N VAL A 78 2.92 -4.94 -11.94
CA VAL A 78 1.96 -5.80 -12.65
C VAL A 78 0.77 -4.99 -13.14
N GLY A 79 0.19 -4.14 -12.29
CA GLY A 79 -0.92 -3.26 -12.68
C GLY A 79 -0.56 -2.32 -13.85
N ILE A 80 0.63 -1.72 -13.83
CA ILE A 80 1.12 -0.84 -14.90
C ILE A 80 1.31 -1.62 -16.21
N ILE A 81 1.86 -2.82 -16.16
CA ILE A 81 2.00 -3.68 -17.33
C ILE A 81 0.61 -3.99 -17.91
N PHE A 82 -0.33 -4.36 -17.06
CA PHE A 82 -1.68 -4.67 -17.54
C PHE A 82 -2.40 -3.48 -18.16
N VAL A 83 -2.38 -2.31 -17.52
CA VAL A 83 -3.03 -1.11 -18.09
C VAL A 83 -2.36 -0.62 -19.37
N THR A 84 -1.08 -0.94 -19.56
CA THR A 84 -0.34 -0.54 -20.77
C THR A 84 -0.64 -1.42 -21.97
N PHE A 85 -0.83 -2.73 -21.76
CA PHE A 85 -0.91 -3.71 -22.86
C PHE A 85 -2.27 -4.37 -23.01
N PHE A 86 -3.20 -4.20 -22.08
CA PHE A 86 -4.51 -4.86 -22.10
C PHE A 86 -5.64 -3.86 -21.91
N GLU A 87 -6.77 -4.10 -22.54
CA GLU A 87 -8.00 -3.37 -22.25
C GLU A 87 -8.49 -3.64 -20.83
N ILE A 88 -9.02 -2.61 -20.18
CA ILE A 88 -9.54 -2.72 -18.81
C ILE A 88 -10.87 -3.47 -18.85
N SER A 89 -10.91 -4.62 -18.19
CA SER A 89 -12.08 -5.47 -18.04
C SER A 89 -12.02 -6.22 -16.72
N PHE A 90 -13.13 -6.81 -16.28
CA PHE A 90 -13.14 -7.65 -15.08
C PHE A 90 -12.18 -8.85 -15.22
N ILE A 91 -11.96 -9.36 -16.44
CA ILE A 91 -11.03 -10.47 -16.70
C ILE A 91 -9.58 -9.98 -16.54
N SER A 92 -9.21 -8.89 -17.20
CA SER A 92 -7.83 -8.36 -17.12
C SER A 92 -7.48 -7.92 -15.71
N ILE A 93 -8.39 -7.30 -14.97
CA ILE A 93 -8.21 -6.95 -13.55
C ILE A 93 -8.01 -8.22 -12.71
N GLY A 94 -8.85 -9.23 -12.87
CA GLY A 94 -8.72 -10.50 -12.16
C GLY A 94 -7.40 -11.21 -12.43
N LEU A 95 -6.95 -11.23 -13.69
CA LEU A 95 -5.65 -11.78 -14.09
C LEU A 95 -4.50 -11.00 -13.47
N ALA A 96 -4.54 -9.66 -13.49
CA ALA A 96 -3.51 -8.82 -12.89
C ALA A 96 -3.37 -9.08 -11.38
N VAL A 97 -4.47 -9.14 -10.64
CA VAL A 97 -4.48 -9.46 -9.21
C VAL A 97 -3.97 -10.87 -8.94
N GLY A 98 -4.41 -11.85 -9.73
CA GLY A 98 -3.98 -13.23 -9.60
C GLY A 98 -2.48 -13.40 -9.83
N ILE A 99 -1.94 -12.80 -10.90
CA ILE A 99 -0.50 -12.81 -11.21
C ILE A 99 0.30 -12.07 -10.14
N ALA A 100 -0.15 -10.89 -9.71
CA ALA A 100 0.51 -10.14 -8.64
C ALA A 100 0.58 -10.95 -7.34
N THR A 101 -0.51 -11.61 -6.95
CA THR A 101 -0.56 -12.49 -5.78
C THR A 101 0.41 -13.67 -5.92
N MET A 102 0.39 -14.36 -7.06
CA MET A 102 1.29 -15.47 -7.35
C MET A 102 2.76 -15.05 -7.23
N LEU A 103 3.11 -13.91 -7.81
CA LEU A 103 4.47 -13.39 -7.79
C LEU A 103 4.91 -12.97 -6.38
N MET A 104 4.05 -12.31 -5.60
CA MET A 104 4.36 -11.99 -4.19
C MET A 104 4.69 -13.23 -3.38
N ILE A 105 3.92 -14.30 -3.56
CA ILE A 105 4.16 -15.58 -2.87
C ILE A 105 5.45 -16.24 -3.37
N ALA A 106 5.66 -16.32 -4.67
CA ALA A 106 6.83 -16.93 -5.29
C ALA A 106 8.14 -16.25 -4.87
N PHE A 107 8.16 -14.92 -4.81
CA PHE A 107 9.33 -14.15 -4.39
C PHE A 107 9.45 -13.96 -2.87
N LYS A 108 8.53 -14.52 -2.08
CA LYS A 108 8.49 -14.39 -0.61
C LYS A 108 8.50 -12.93 -0.16
N VAL A 109 7.67 -12.13 -0.78
CA VAL A 109 7.44 -10.70 -0.47
C VAL A 109 5.96 -10.42 -0.26
N THR A 110 5.23 -11.38 0.28
CA THR A 110 3.79 -11.26 0.49
C THR A 110 3.47 -10.12 1.44
N HIS A 111 2.71 -9.16 0.95
CA HIS A 111 2.14 -8.06 1.70
C HIS A 111 0.68 -7.88 1.28
N PRO A 112 -0.29 -8.42 2.03
CA PRO A 112 -1.69 -8.47 1.62
C PRO A 112 -2.29 -7.11 1.22
N PRO A 113 -1.98 -5.99 1.94
CA PRO A 113 -2.50 -4.68 1.54
C PRO A 113 -2.13 -4.27 0.10
N ALA A 114 -0.96 -4.70 -0.38
CA ALA A 114 -0.51 -4.39 -1.74
C ALA A 114 -1.32 -5.14 -2.83
N GLY A 115 -2.08 -6.17 -2.47
CA GLY A 115 -2.92 -6.93 -3.41
C GLY A 115 -3.98 -6.09 -4.13
N GLY A 116 -4.36 -4.95 -3.58
CA GLY A 116 -5.28 -4.00 -4.22
C GLY A 116 -4.63 -3.07 -5.26
N ASN A 117 -3.29 -2.98 -5.30
CA ASN A 117 -2.59 -2.04 -6.18
C ASN A 117 -2.88 -2.27 -7.67
N PRO A 118 -2.93 -3.51 -8.22
CA PRO A 118 -3.24 -3.70 -9.63
C PRO A 118 -4.59 -3.10 -10.01
N ILE A 119 -5.59 -3.21 -9.13
CA ILE A 119 -6.93 -2.65 -9.36
C ILE A 119 -6.86 -1.12 -9.42
N ALA A 120 -6.24 -0.49 -8.41
CA ALA A 120 -6.11 0.96 -8.33
C ALA A 120 -5.34 1.53 -9.53
N VAL A 121 -4.24 0.88 -9.90
CA VAL A 121 -3.37 1.27 -11.02
C VAL A 121 -4.09 1.17 -12.37
N MET A 122 -4.82 0.07 -12.60
CA MET A 122 -5.54 -0.15 -13.85
C MET A 122 -6.71 0.82 -14.00
N ILE A 123 -7.53 0.99 -12.95
CA ILE A 123 -8.64 1.96 -12.97
C ILE A 123 -8.11 3.39 -13.11
N GLY A 124 -6.99 3.70 -12.47
CA GLY A 124 -6.36 5.02 -12.54
C GLY A 124 -5.65 5.32 -13.85
N GLY A 125 -5.38 4.34 -14.71
CA GLY A 125 -4.67 4.55 -15.96
C GLY A 125 -3.25 5.12 -15.79
N VAL A 126 -2.59 4.78 -14.67
CA VAL A 126 -1.30 5.38 -14.31
C VAL A 126 -0.13 4.76 -15.09
N SER A 127 0.99 5.50 -15.17
CA SER A 127 2.19 5.12 -15.91
C SER A 127 3.39 4.86 -14.97
N PHE A 128 4.54 4.45 -15.54
CA PHE A 128 5.74 4.06 -14.79
C PHE A 128 6.23 5.07 -13.72
N PRO A 129 6.19 6.41 -13.90
CA PRO A 129 6.57 7.34 -12.84
C PRO A 129 5.83 7.13 -11.52
N PHE A 130 4.59 6.64 -11.58
CA PHE A 130 3.78 6.31 -10.41
C PHE A 130 4.44 5.26 -9.49
N LEU A 131 5.26 4.39 -10.05
CA LEU A 131 6.00 3.38 -9.31
C LEU A 131 7.00 4.00 -8.34
N VAL A 132 7.70 5.05 -8.79
CA VAL A 132 8.69 5.77 -7.96
C VAL A 132 7.97 6.68 -6.98
N PHE A 133 7.08 7.50 -7.51
CA PHE A 133 6.25 8.38 -6.70
C PHE A 133 4.79 8.26 -7.17
N PRO A 134 3.87 7.87 -6.30
CA PRO A 134 3.94 7.82 -4.84
C PRO A 134 4.25 6.44 -4.22
N ILE A 135 4.40 5.33 -5.00
CA ILE A 135 4.47 3.98 -4.43
C ILE A 135 5.71 3.75 -3.56
N MET A 136 6.91 3.89 -4.15
CA MET A 136 8.14 3.65 -3.39
C MET A 136 8.31 4.67 -2.26
N ALA A 137 8.05 5.94 -2.52
CA ALA A 137 8.12 6.99 -1.51
C ALA A 137 7.15 6.72 -0.34
N GLY A 138 5.91 6.33 -0.64
CA GLY A 138 4.91 5.99 0.36
C GLY A 138 5.27 4.76 1.18
N ALA A 139 5.72 3.69 0.52
CA ALA A 139 6.17 2.47 1.21
C ALA A 139 7.35 2.75 2.15
N ILE A 140 8.34 3.54 1.70
CA ILE A 140 9.49 3.96 2.51
C ILE A 140 9.02 4.79 3.71
N THR A 141 8.11 5.75 3.51
CA THR A 141 7.57 6.57 4.60
C THR A 141 6.91 5.71 5.68
N ILE A 142 6.11 4.72 5.29
CA ILE A 142 5.45 3.81 6.23
C ILE A 142 6.46 2.92 6.95
N ILE A 143 7.47 2.40 6.24
CA ILE A 143 8.55 1.59 6.82
C ILE A 143 9.31 2.40 7.87
N ILE A 144 9.70 3.63 7.56
CA ILE A 144 10.40 4.51 8.51
C ILE A 144 9.51 4.76 9.73
N GLY A 145 8.24 5.10 9.53
CA GLY A 145 7.28 5.27 10.63
C GLY A 145 7.17 4.03 11.51
N GLY A 146 7.11 2.83 10.91
CA GLY A 146 7.05 1.57 11.64
C GLY A 146 8.36 1.20 12.38
N ILE A 147 9.52 1.63 11.90
CA ILE A 147 10.81 1.41 12.58
C ILE A 147 10.95 2.35 13.79
N ILE A 148 10.43 3.58 13.70
CA ILE A 148 10.47 4.56 14.79
C ILE A 148 9.48 4.21 15.89
N TYR A 149 8.36 3.57 15.54
CA TYR A 149 7.34 3.10 16.46
C TYR A 149 7.81 1.94 17.33
#